data_11826e656d73f8a9f92bcf9347f52d4c
#
_entry.id   11826e656d73f8a9f92bcf9347f52d4c
#
_cell.length_a   1.000
_cell.length_b   1.000
_cell.length_c   1.000
_cell.angle_alpha   90.00
_cell.angle_beta   90.00
_cell.angle_gamma   90.00
#
_symmetry.space_group_name_H-M   'P 1'
#
loop_
_entity.id
_entity.type
_entity.pdbx_description
1 polymer ?
#
loop_
_entity_poly.entity_id
_entity_poly.type
_entity_poly.pdbx_seq_one_letter_code
_entity_poly.pdbx_strand_id
1 'polypeptide(L)'
;MTSDPDAPDPRFDAAATALQDGDAERALSLARKGAKQARREGDDPLAADLLWLQGAALLELADAPAAMAALDEALRLAPDHLDAALDRAEALFELCRIDEARAAATALATQAPGEARAHHLLGLLAERRGDWPEADRRLARARKLDPEGFPRPVKLSRRDFDAAVERALDAIPEVVRRYLSNVPVTVEDLPADHDLVESDPPLPPTILGLFRGAPYGQKLSADPWSHLPSSIVLYQRNLERAATSRDELEEEIATTLVHEVGHFLGLDEDELWARGLE
;
A
#
# COMPACT_ATOMS: atom_id res chain seq x y z
N MET A 1 34.70 19.54 22.46
CA MET A 1 34.11 18.26 22.06
C MET A 1 34.06 18.29 20.54
N THR A 2 35.00 17.63 19.89
CA THR A 2 35.00 17.50 18.43
C THR A 2 33.91 16.47 18.08
N SER A 3 32.84 16.92 17.42
CA SER A 3 31.88 16.01 16.80
C SER A 3 32.63 15.09 15.85
N ASP A 4 32.34 13.82 15.90
CA ASP A 4 32.81 12.84 14.94
C ASP A 4 32.27 13.27 13.56
N PRO A 5 33.12 13.57 12.56
CA PRO A 5 32.68 14.02 11.26
C PRO A 5 31.87 12.93 10.49
N ASP A 6 31.94 11.66 10.94
CA ASP A 6 31.21 10.54 10.35
C ASP A 6 29.93 10.19 11.15
N ALA A 7 29.60 10.93 12.24
CA ALA A 7 28.34 10.68 12.95
C ALA A 7 27.14 11.21 12.12
N PRO A 8 26.09 10.41 11.97
CA PRO A 8 24.87 10.85 11.27
C PRO A 8 24.30 12.12 11.92
N ASP A 9 23.65 12.95 11.09
CA ASP A 9 23.04 14.19 11.59
C ASP A 9 21.88 13.87 12.54
N PRO A 10 21.82 14.47 13.74
CA PRO A 10 20.77 14.16 14.70
C PRO A 10 19.35 14.44 14.19
N ARG A 11 19.18 15.28 13.18
CA ARG A 11 17.87 15.54 12.53
C ARG A 11 17.45 14.34 11.69
N PHE A 12 18.40 13.73 10.97
CA PHE A 12 18.20 12.50 10.22
C PHE A 12 17.88 11.35 11.17
N ASP A 13 18.72 11.13 12.19
CA ASP A 13 18.51 10.05 13.16
C ASP A 13 17.16 10.12 13.85
N ALA A 14 16.72 11.33 14.25
CA ALA A 14 15.45 11.49 14.92
C ALA A 14 14.26 11.15 14.00
N ALA A 15 14.32 11.53 12.72
CA ALA A 15 13.27 11.22 11.75
C ALA A 15 13.28 9.72 11.38
N ALA A 16 14.46 9.16 11.14
CA ALA A 16 14.62 7.74 10.82
C ALA A 16 14.17 6.83 11.97
N THR A 17 14.52 7.18 13.22
CA THR A 17 14.06 6.45 14.40
C THR A 17 12.53 6.48 14.52
N ALA A 18 11.90 7.64 14.33
CA ALA A 18 10.46 7.74 14.40
C ALA A 18 9.77 6.86 13.33
N LEU A 19 10.35 6.79 12.12
CA LEU A 19 9.86 5.92 11.05
C LEU A 19 10.01 4.44 11.42
N GLN A 20 11.19 4.04 11.95
CA GLN A 20 11.44 2.68 12.41
C GLN A 20 10.54 2.24 13.57
N ASP A 21 10.12 3.18 14.42
CA ASP A 21 9.18 2.95 15.53
C ASP A 21 7.70 2.88 15.03
N GLY A 22 7.42 3.05 13.73
CA GLY A 22 6.09 3.08 13.13
C GLY A 22 5.34 4.39 13.37
N ASP A 23 6.01 5.46 13.87
CA ASP A 23 5.40 6.77 14.10
C ASP A 23 5.61 7.66 12.85
N ALA A 24 4.88 7.31 11.78
CA ALA A 24 5.00 7.97 10.48
C ALA A 24 4.65 9.47 10.53
N GLU A 25 3.68 9.88 11.34
CA GLU A 25 3.33 11.30 11.49
C GLU A 25 4.47 12.10 12.14
N ARG A 26 5.08 11.55 13.17
CA ARG A 26 6.23 12.15 13.82
C ARG A 26 7.44 12.19 12.91
N ALA A 27 7.72 11.09 12.19
CA ALA A 27 8.79 11.02 11.19
C ALA A 27 8.62 12.12 10.13
N LEU A 28 7.41 12.26 9.58
CA LEU A 28 7.04 13.29 8.62
C LEU A 28 7.28 14.71 9.15
N SER A 29 6.85 14.98 10.38
CA SER A 29 7.03 16.28 11.03
C SER A 29 8.51 16.63 11.20
N LEU A 30 9.32 15.67 11.68
CA LEU A 30 10.76 15.82 11.90
C LEU A 30 11.51 16.00 10.57
N ALA A 31 11.23 15.15 9.59
CA ALA A 31 11.85 15.20 8.27
C ALA A 31 11.57 16.54 7.55
N ARG A 32 10.32 17.00 7.53
CA ARG A 32 9.95 18.32 6.97
C ARG A 32 10.69 19.47 7.61
N LYS A 33 10.76 19.48 8.95
CA LYS A 33 11.47 20.53 9.69
C LYS A 33 12.96 20.49 9.41
N GLY A 34 13.54 19.29 9.45
CA GLY A 34 14.97 19.08 9.17
C GLY A 34 15.37 19.46 7.77
N ALA A 35 14.62 19.01 6.74
CA ALA A 35 14.87 19.33 5.33
C ALA A 35 14.82 20.86 5.06
N LYS A 36 13.84 21.55 5.65
CA LYS A 36 13.76 23.00 5.55
C LYS A 36 14.96 23.73 6.16
N GLN A 37 15.49 23.19 7.26
CA GLN A 37 16.67 23.75 7.93
C GLN A 37 17.93 23.45 7.12
N ALA A 38 18.18 22.21 6.70
CA ALA A 38 19.32 21.81 5.89
C ALA A 38 19.45 22.66 4.61
N ARG A 39 18.34 22.91 3.92
CA ARG A 39 18.32 23.82 2.76
C ARG A 39 18.74 25.26 3.07
N ARG A 40 18.37 25.80 4.24
CA ARG A 40 18.79 27.14 4.65
C ARG A 40 20.26 27.22 4.96
N GLU A 41 20.83 26.08 5.40
CA GLU A 41 22.24 25.93 5.70
C GLU A 41 23.07 25.65 4.44
N GLY A 42 22.42 25.35 3.32
CA GLY A 42 23.07 24.97 2.05
C GLY A 42 23.62 23.53 2.08
N ASP A 43 23.06 22.67 2.96
CA ASP A 43 23.41 21.26 3.07
C ASP A 43 22.46 20.43 2.21
N ASP A 44 22.75 20.40 0.91
CA ASP A 44 21.92 19.70 -0.08
C ASP A 44 21.90 18.16 0.13
N PRO A 45 23.03 17.48 0.52
CA PRO A 45 22.99 16.05 0.83
C PRO A 45 22.03 15.73 1.96
N LEU A 46 22.15 16.38 3.11
CA LEU A 46 21.26 16.16 4.24
C LEU A 46 19.80 16.54 3.90
N ALA A 47 19.60 17.58 3.10
CA ALA A 47 18.26 17.93 2.63
C ALA A 47 17.65 16.83 1.77
N ALA A 48 18.44 16.16 0.93
CA ALA A 48 17.99 15.03 0.12
C ALA A 48 17.60 13.83 0.99
N ASP A 49 18.43 13.48 1.96
CA ASP A 49 18.17 12.37 2.90
C ASP A 49 16.88 12.62 3.70
N LEU A 50 16.68 13.84 4.20
CA LEU A 50 15.48 14.21 4.97
C LEU A 50 14.22 14.30 4.09
N LEU A 51 14.35 14.69 2.83
CA LEU A 51 13.26 14.65 1.86
C LEU A 51 12.88 13.23 1.48
N TRP A 52 13.86 12.33 1.39
CA TRP A 52 13.61 10.91 1.25
C TRP A 52 12.81 10.36 2.44
N LEU A 53 13.26 10.60 3.70
CA LEU A 53 12.50 10.19 4.89
C LEU A 53 11.09 10.81 4.94
N GLN A 54 10.92 12.06 4.44
CA GLN A 54 9.60 12.65 4.28
C GLN A 54 8.75 11.86 3.30
N GLY A 55 9.32 11.43 2.17
CA GLY A 55 8.63 10.61 1.18
C GLY A 55 8.26 9.24 1.72
N ALA A 56 9.19 8.58 2.41
CA ALA A 56 8.94 7.27 3.05
C ALA A 56 7.80 7.35 4.08
N ALA A 57 7.83 8.36 4.97
CA ALA A 57 6.76 8.57 5.95
C ALA A 57 5.39 8.85 5.28
N LEU A 58 5.37 9.56 4.16
CA LEU A 58 4.14 9.82 3.41
C LEU A 58 3.59 8.56 2.72
N LEU A 59 4.47 7.64 2.29
CA LEU A 59 4.04 6.32 1.77
C LEU A 59 3.40 5.48 2.88
N GLU A 60 3.97 5.46 4.09
CA GLU A 60 3.36 4.78 5.24
C GLU A 60 2.00 5.39 5.64
N LEU A 61 1.82 6.69 5.40
CA LEU A 61 0.54 7.39 5.61
C LEU A 61 -0.41 7.29 4.40
N ALA A 62 -0.10 6.44 3.41
CA ALA A 62 -0.86 6.26 2.18
C ALA A 62 -1.07 7.56 1.34
N ASP A 63 -0.22 8.59 1.53
CA ASP A 63 -0.24 9.82 0.74
C ASP A 63 0.81 9.75 -0.39
N ALA A 64 0.59 8.85 -1.34
CA ALA A 64 1.48 8.65 -2.48
C ALA A 64 1.67 9.91 -3.36
N PRO A 65 0.66 10.79 -3.57
CA PRO A 65 0.87 12.05 -4.29
C PRO A 65 1.87 12.98 -3.60
N ALA A 66 1.77 13.17 -2.27
CA ALA A 66 2.71 14.00 -1.54
C ALA A 66 4.10 13.34 -1.42
N ALA A 67 4.16 12.01 -1.29
CA ALA A 67 5.40 11.25 -1.31
C ALA A 67 6.17 11.47 -2.61
N MET A 68 5.51 11.38 -3.77
CA MET A 68 6.12 11.67 -5.07
C MET A 68 6.79 13.05 -5.12
N ALA A 69 6.11 14.09 -4.60
CA ALA A 69 6.66 15.44 -4.62
C ALA A 69 7.94 15.55 -3.76
N ALA A 70 7.98 14.91 -2.59
CA ALA A 70 9.14 14.89 -1.72
C ALA A 70 10.31 14.11 -2.35
N LEU A 71 10.02 12.93 -2.93
CA LEU A 71 11.01 12.05 -3.55
C LEU A 71 11.59 12.63 -4.85
N ASP A 72 10.76 13.28 -5.67
CA ASP A 72 11.24 14.01 -6.86
C ASP A 72 12.23 15.14 -6.46
N GLU A 73 11.95 15.81 -5.35
CA GLU A 73 12.83 16.86 -4.85
C GLU A 73 14.12 16.30 -4.21
N ALA A 74 14.05 15.15 -3.51
CA ALA A 74 15.21 14.43 -3.01
C ALA A 74 16.15 14.04 -4.18
N LEU A 75 15.60 13.44 -5.23
CA LEU A 75 16.34 13.03 -6.42
C LEU A 75 16.85 14.19 -7.27
N ARG A 76 16.23 15.36 -7.18
CA ARG A 76 16.77 16.59 -7.81
C ARG A 76 18.05 17.05 -7.10
N LEU A 77 18.14 16.89 -5.77
CA LEU A 77 19.32 17.24 -4.98
C LEU A 77 20.40 16.14 -5.05
N ALA A 78 19.99 14.90 -4.99
CA ALA A 78 20.85 13.71 -5.04
C ALA A 78 20.32 12.69 -6.07
N PRO A 79 20.70 12.81 -7.37
CA PRO A 79 20.16 11.95 -8.44
C PRO A 79 20.50 10.46 -8.31
N ASP A 80 21.50 10.12 -7.53
CA ASP A 80 22.00 8.77 -7.24
C ASP A 80 21.52 8.20 -5.91
N HIS A 81 20.60 8.88 -5.21
CA HIS A 81 20.02 8.41 -3.96
C HIS A 81 19.13 7.19 -4.20
N LEU A 82 19.66 5.99 -3.94
CA LEU A 82 19.02 4.71 -4.26
C LEU A 82 17.67 4.54 -3.54
N ASP A 83 17.61 4.80 -2.24
CA ASP A 83 16.38 4.61 -1.46
C ASP A 83 15.26 5.55 -1.91
N ALA A 84 15.59 6.82 -2.21
CA ALA A 84 14.62 7.75 -2.75
C ALA A 84 14.09 7.30 -4.13
N ALA A 85 14.95 6.70 -4.97
CA ALA A 85 14.55 6.17 -6.27
C ALA A 85 13.67 4.92 -6.14
N LEU A 86 13.92 4.07 -5.12
CA LEU A 86 13.09 2.91 -4.81
C LEU A 86 11.71 3.33 -4.31
N ASP A 87 11.65 4.22 -3.33
CA ASP A 87 10.39 4.73 -2.80
C ASP A 87 9.57 5.47 -3.86
N ARG A 88 10.26 6.21 -4.75
CA ARG A 88 9.60 6.83 -5.91
C ARG A 88 9.00 5.81 -6.86
N ALA A 89 9.67 4.69 -7.10
CA ALA A 89 9.13 3.63 -7.95
C ALA A 89 7.92 2.95 -7.31
N GLU A 90 7.91 2.79 -5.99
CA GLU A 90 6.76 2.32 -5.22
C GLU A 90 5.61 3.32 -5.26
N ALA A 91 5.87 4.62 -5.03
CA ALA A 91 4.86 5.67 -5.16
C ALA A 91 4.20 5.70 -6.56
N LEU A 92 4.98 5.49 -7.62
CA LEU A 92 4.44 5.36 -8.99
C LEU A 92 3.51 4.15 -9.11
N PHE A 93 3.83 3.03 -8.47
CA PHE A 93 2.98 1.84 -8.45
C PHE A 93 1.69 2.13 -7.68
N GLU A 94 1.76 2.71 -6.48
CA GLU A 94 0.60 3.09 -5.67
C GLU A 94 -0.34 4.08 -6.40
N LEU A 95 0.23 4.95 -7.23
CA LEU A 95 -0.52 5.88 -8.09
C LEU A 95 -1.00 5.26 -9.42
N CYS A 96 -0.96 3.94 -9.56
CA CYS A 96 -1.33 3.23 -10.80
C CYS A 96 -0.55 3.69 -12.07
N ARG A 97 0.60 4.36 -11.92
CA ARG A 97 1.49 4.75 -13.02
C ARG A 97 2.37 3.58 -13.43
N ILE A 98 1.72 2.48 -13.83
CA ILE A 98 2.29 1.13 -13.96
C ILE A 98 3.49 1.07 -14.91
N ASP A 99 3.42 1.75 -16.07
CA ASP A 99 4.53 1.73 -17.04
C ASP A 99 5.76 2.49 -16.52
N GLU A 100 5.55 3.59 -15.81
CA GLU A 100 6.64 4.38 -15.21
C GLU A 100 7.26 3.65 -14.03
N ALA A 101 6.45 3.05 -13.15
CA ALA A 101 6.92 2.21 -12.06
C ALA A 101 7.78 1.05 -12.60
N ARG A 102 7.35 0.41 -13.69
CA ARG A 102 8.10 -0.68 -14.33
C ARG A 102 9.43 -0.22 -14.91
N ALA A 103 9.44 0.91 -15.59
CA ALA A 103 10.67 1.47 -16.15
C ALA A 103 11.67 1.80 -15.02
N ALA A 104 11.21 2.44 -13.95
CA ALA A 104 12.02 2.77 -12.77
C ALA A 104 12.56 1.50 -12.07
N ALA A 105 11.69 0.55 -11.75
CA ALA A 105 12.09 -0.70 -11.10
C ALA A 105 13.06 -1.53 -11.95
N THR A 106 12.92 -1.51 -13.29
CA THR A 106 13.86 -2.21 -14.20
C THR A 106 15.24 -1.55 -14.18
N ALA A 107 15.29 -0.21 -14.20
CA ALA A 107 16.55 0.52 -14.09
C ALA A 107 17.25 0.24 -12.76
N LEU A 108 16.51 0.29 -11.65
CA LEU A 108 17.00 0.00 -10.29
C LEU A 108 17.53 -1.44 -10.17
N ALA A 109 16.78 -2.44 -10.63
CA ALA A 109 17.24 -3.84 -10.63
C ALA A 109 18.46 -4.09 -11.53
N THR A 110 18.68 -3.24 -12.53
CA THR A 110 19.89 -3.29 -13.39
C THR A 110 21.09 -2.64 -12.70
N GLN A 111 20.87 -1.49 -12.06
CA GLN A 111 21.89 -0.73 -11.33
C GLN A 111 22.33 -1.45 -10.06
N ALA A 112 21.37 -2.00 -9.31
CA ALA A 112 21.56 -2.71 -8.06
C ALA A 112 20.90 -4.11 -8.12
N PRO A 113 21.55 -5.13 -8.73
CA PRO A 113 20.95 -6.47 -8.90
C PRO A 113 20.70 -7.23 -7.59
N GLY A 114 21.25 -6.73 -6.48
CA GLY A 114 21.06 -7.24 -5.12
C GLY A 114 19.90 -6.58 -4.38
N GLU A 115 19.23 -5.59 -4.97
CA GLU A 115 18.17 -4.85 -4.31
C GLU A 115 16.83 -5.62 -4.33
N ALA A 116 16.42 -6.08 -3.15
CA ALA A 116 15.24 -6.92 -2.99
C ALA A 116 13.95 -6.19 -3.36
N ARG A 117 13.82 -4.92 -2.98
CA ARG A 117 12.64 -4.09 -3.22
C ARG A 117 12.36 -3.90 -4.71
N ALA A 118 13.41 -3.66 -5.51
CA ALA A 118 13.28 -3.54 -6.96
C ALA A 118 12.76 -4.84 -7.61
N HIS A 119 13.25 -6.01 -7.14
CA HIS A 119 12.75 -7.30 -7.61
C HIS A 119 11.33 -7.58 -7.13
N HIS A 120 10.97 -7.20 -5.91
CA HIS A 120 9.61 -7.33 -5.41
C HIS A 120 8.63 -6.52 -6.25
N LEU A 121 8.91 -5.24 -6.47
CA LEU A 121 8.08 -4.36 -7.29
C LEU A 121 7.93 -4.88 -8.73
N LEU A 122 9.01 -5.37 -9.35
CA LEU A 122 8.93 -6.01 -10.67
C LEU A 122 8.04 -7.26 -10.66
N GLY A 123 8.01 -7.99 -9.56
CA GLY A 123 7.12 -9.13 -9.37
C GLY A 123 5.65 -8.72 -9.34
N LEU A 124 5.30 -7.70 -8.55
CA LEU A 124 3.94 -7.16 -8.48
C LEU A 124 3.48 -6.61 -9.86
N LEU A 125 4.36 -5.90 -10.54
CA LEU A 125 4.10 -5.37 -11.88
C LEU A 125 3.92 -6.47 -12.94
N ALA A 126 4.61 -7.60 -12.79
CA ALA A 126 4.41 -8.76 -13.65
C ALA A 126 3.06 -9.45 -13.39
N GLU A 127 2.65 -9.58 -12.12
CA GLU A 127 1.31 -10.08 -11.75
C GLU A 127 0.19 -9.24 -12.38
N ARG A 128 0.30 -7.91 -12.33
CA ARG A 128 -0.66 -6.98 -12.96
C ARG A 128 -0.85 -7.22 -14.47
N ARG A 129 0.16 -7.74 -15.15
CA ARG A 129 0.12 -8.08 -16.57
C ARG A 129 -0.26 -9.54 -16.86
N GLY A 130 -0.50 -10.33 -15.82
CA GLY A 130 -0.75 -11.76 -15.93
C GLY A 130 0.48 -12.59 -16.31
N ASP A 131 1.70 -12.01 -16.21
CA ASP A 131 2.95 -12.75 -16.44
C ASP A 131 3.37 -13.48 -15.16
N TRP A 132 2.60 -14.50 -14.82
CA TRP A 132 2.80 -15.29 -13.60
C TRP A 132 4.19 -15.92 -13.49
N PRO A 133 4.79 -16.46 -14.57
CA PRO A 133 6.14 -17.02 -14.49
C PRO A 133 7.20 -15.96 -14.17
N GLU A 134 7.11 -14.75 -14.70
CA GLU A 134 8.02 -13.66 -14.37
C GLU A 134 7.78 -13.17 -12.93
N ALA A 135 6.52 -13.00 -12.54
CA ALA A 135 6.14 -12.63 -11.18
C ALA A 135 6.76 -13.59 -10.16
N ASP A 136 6.56 -14.90 -10.33
CA ASP A 136 7.10 -15.91 -9.43
C ASP A 136 8.63 -15.86 -9.34
N ARG A 137 9.33 -15.65 -10.47
CA ARG A 137 10.80 -15.52 -10.49
C ARG A 137 11.27 -14.29 -9.71
N ARG A 138 10.62 -13.14 -9.93
CA ARG A 138 10.98 -11.87 -9.30
C ARG A 138 10.70 -11.87 -7.81
N LEU A 139 9.51 -12.31 -7.40
CA LEU A 139 9.15 -12.45 -5.99
C LEU A 139 10.03 -13.47 -5.26
N ALA A 140 10.37 -14.60 -5.90
CA ALA A 140 11.32 -15.56 -5.34
C ALA A 140 12.73 -14.96 -5.20
N ARG A 141 13.14 -14.09 -6.12
CA ARG A 141 14.42 -13.39 -6.03
C ARG A 141 14.44 -12.40 -4.88
N ALA A 142 13.39 -11.59 -4.71
CA ALA A 142 13.25 -10.66 -3.58
C ALA A 142 13.38 -11.41 -2.24
N ARG A 143 12.59 -12.48 -2.05
CA ARG A 143 12.65 -13.33 -0.84
C ARG A 143 14.04 -13.94 -0.58
N LYS A 144 14.77 -14.27 -1.63
CA LYS A 144 16.13 -14.81 -1.47
C LYS A 144 17.11 -13.73 -1.02
N LEU A 145 16.91 -12.50 -1.45
CA LEU A 145 17.78 -11.37 -1.13
C LEU A 145 17.49 -10.84 0.28
N ASP A 146 16.22 -10.75 0.62
CA ASP A 146 15.74 -10.30 1.94
C ASP A 146 14.56 -11.18 2.38
N PRO A 147 14.84 -12.28 3.13
CA PRO A 147 13.79 -13.18 3.60
C PRO A 147 12.91 -12.61 4.72
N GLU A 148 13.42 -11.63 5.47
CA GLU A 148 12.70 -10.98 6.57
C GLU A 148 11.75 -9.91 6.04
N GLY A 149 12.22 -9.04 5.13
CA GLY A 149 11.42 -8.01 4.52
C GLY A 149 10.39 -8.55 3.51
N PHE A 150 10.66 -9.73 2.90
CA PHE A 150 9.75 -10.36 1.93
C PHE A 150 9.46 -11.82 2.31
N PRO A 151 8.72 -12.08 3.38
CA PRO A 151 8.39 -13.43 3.80
C PRO A 151 7.58 -14.18 2.73
N ARG A 152 7.50 -15.49 2.88
CA ARG A 152 6.66 -16.30 1.98
C ARG A 152 5.19 -16.05 2.32
N PRO A 153 4.37 -15.61 1.35
CA PRO A 153 2.94 -15.42 1.60
C PRO A 153 2.27 -16.75 1.92
N VAL A 154 1.25 -16.68 2.75
CA VAL A 154 0.34 -17.82 3.00
C VAL A 154 -0.49 -18.01 1.74
N LYS A 155 -0.56 -19.25 1.23
CA LYS A 155 -1.37 -19.56 0.06
C LYS A 155 -2.47 -20.54 0.42
N LEU A 156 -3.70 -20.17 0.10
CA LEU A 156 -4.85 -21.07 0.17
C LEU A 156 -5.28 -21.52 -1.23
N SER A 157 -5.83 -22.73 -1.31
CA SER A 157 -6.59 -23.06 -2.52
C SER A 157 -7.81 -22.13 -2.62
N ARG A 158 -8.31 -21.89 -3.83
CA ARG A 158 -9.54 -21.08 -4.02
C ARG A 158 -10.67 -21.58 -3.12
N ARG A 159 -10.88 -22.88 -3.06
CA ARG A 159 -11.89 -23.51 -2.22
C ARG A 159 -11.70 -23.19 -0.72
N ASP A 160 -10.46 -23.26 -0.22
CA ASP A 160 -10.19 -22.99 1.20
C ASP A 160 -10.33 -21.50 1.51
N PHE A 161 -9.98 -20.62 0.55
CA PHE A 161 -10.17 -19.20 0.66
C PHE A 161 -11.67 -18.84 0.67
N ASP A 162 -12.46 -19.36 -0.27
CA ASP A 162 -13.91 -19.18 -0.31
C ASP A 162 -14.56 -19.65 0.99
N ALA A 163 -14.12 -20.78 1.55
CA ALA A 163 -14.61 -21.26 2.84
C ALA A 163 -14.22 -20.35 4.02
N ALA A 164 -13.08 -19.65 3.97
CA ALA A 164 -12.71 -18.64 4.96
C ALA A 164 -13.62 -17.41 4.86
N VAL A 165 -13.91 -16.96 3.64
CA VAL A 165 -14.86 -15.87 3.39
C VAL A 165 -16.28 -16.22 3.89
N GLU A 166 -16.74 -17.44 3.63
CA GLU A 166 -18.04 -17.91 4.15
C GLU A 166 -18.08 -17.87 5.68
N ARG A 167 -17.01 -18.33 6.37
CA ARG A 167 -16.94 -18.24 7.84
C ARG A 167 -16.95 -16.79 8.34
N ALA A 168 -16.24 -15.90 7.68
CA ALA A 168 -16.23 -14.47 8.00
C ALA A 168 -17.64 -13.85 7.83
N LEU A 169 -18.33 -14.18 6.74
CA LEU A 169 -19.73 -13.76 6.51
C LEU A 169 -20.67 -14.27 7.61
N ASP A 170 -20.52 -15.53 8.04
CA ASP A 170 -21.36 -16.12 9.09
C ASP A 170 -21.10 -15.50 10.45
N ALA A 171 -19.91 -14.97 10.70
CA ALA A 171 -19.56 -14.27 11.92
C ALA A 171 -20.18 -12.85 12.00
N ILE A 172 -20.58 -12.27 10.87
CA ILE A 172 -21.26 -10.96 10.85
C ILE A 172 -22.61 -11.07 11.57
N PRO A 173 -22.94 -10.13 12.48
CA PRO A 173 -24.22 -10.13 13.19
C PRO A 173 -25.42 -10.21 12.24
N GLU A 174 -26.42 -11.03 12.56
CA GLU A 174 -27.62 -11.27 11.73
C GLU A 174 -28.34 -9.95 11.36
N VAL A 175 -28.34 -8.97 12.25
CA VAL A 175 -28.92 -7.65 12.01
C VAL A 175 -28.26 -6.90 10.85
N VAL A 176 -26.97 -7.13 10.60
CA VAL A 176 -26.20 -6.55 9.49
C VAL A 176 -26.30 -7.45 8.26
N ARG A 177 -26.11 -8.78 8.45
CA ARG A 177 -26.09 -9.77 7.37
C ARG A 177 -27.36 -9.75 6.51
N ARG A 178 -28.53 -9.48 7.07
CA ARG A 178 -29.77 -9.35 6.30
C ARG A 178 -29.77 -8.21 5.27
N TYR A 179 -28.97 -7.15 5.45
CA TYR A 179 -28.78 -6.09 4.46
C TYR A 179 -27.91 -6.55 3.30
N LEU A 180 -27.04 -7.56 3.52
CA LEU A 180 -26.17 -8.13 2.51
C LEU A 180 -26.86 -9.17 1.61
N SER A 181 -28.14 -9.52 1.86
CA SER A 181 -28.84 -10.59 1.14
C SER A 181 -28.83 -10.45 -0.39
N ASN A 182 -28.70 -9.23 -0.92
CA ASN A 182 -28.60 -8.93 -2.35
C ASN A 182 -27.26 -8.29 -2.74
N VAL A 183 -26.23 -8.41 -1.91
CA VAL A 183 -24.88 -7.89 -2.15
C VAL A 183 -23.96 -9.10 -2.26
N PRO A 184 -23.60 -9.54 -3.50
CA PRO A 184 -22.66 -10.64 -3.64
C PRO A 184 -21.30 -10.26 -3.09
N VAL A 185 -20.69 -11.17 -2.33
CA VAL A 185 -19.29 -11.14 -1.96
C VAL A 185 -18.54 -12.06 -2.91
N THR A 186 -17.57 -11.52 -3.62
CA THR A 186 -16.79 -12.26 -4.61
C THR A 186 -15.30 -12.19 -4.27
N VAL A 187 -14.54 -13.15 -4.79
CA VAL A 187 -13.10 -13.17 -4.63
C VAL A 187 -12.46 -13.08 -6.01
N GLU A 188 -11.54 -12.15 -6.18
CA GLU A 188 -10.72 -11.99 -7.38
C GLU A 188 -9.24 -12.14 -7.02
N ASP A 189 -8.38 -12.44 -8.00
CA ASP A 189 -6.95 -12.58 -7.73
C ASP A 189 -6.32 -11.22 -7.35
N LEU A 190 -6.60 -10.18 -8.14
CA LEU A 190 -6.07 -8.81 -7.99
C LEU A 190 -7.13 -7.81 -8.42
N PRO A 191 -7.07 -6.54 -7.95
CA PRO A 191 -7.96 -5.47 -8.42
C PRO A 191 -7.85 -5.27 -9.93
N ALA A 192 -8.96 -5.02 -10.61
CA ALA A 192 -8.93 -4.64 -12.02
C ALA A 192 -8.50 -3.16 -12.18
N ASP A 193 -7.85 -2.82 -13.30
CA ASP A 193 -7.33 -1.46 -13.50
C ASP A 193 -8.44 -0.40 -13.45
N HIS A 194 -9.63 -0.71 -13.98
CA HIS A 194 -10.75 0.23 -13.96
C HIS A 194 -11.24 0.56 -12.56
N ASP A 195 -11.21 -0.39 -11.62
CA ASP A 195 -11.60 -0.15 -10.23
C ASP A 195 -10.64 0.81 -9.53
N LEU A 196 -9.36 0.72 -9.85
CA LEU A 196 -8.32 1.51 -9.20
C LEU A 196 -8.33 2.99 -9.65
N VAL A 197 -8.66 3.24 -10.92
CA VAL A 197 -8.56 4.60 -11.51
C VAL A 197 -9.87 5.39 -11.48
N GLU A 198 -10.94 4.85 -10.89
CA GLU A 198 -12.23 5.56 -10.75
C GLU A 198 -12.16 6.68 -9.69
N SER A 199 -11.26 6.59 -8.73
CA SER A 199 -11.05 7.62 -7.69
C SER A 199 -9.88 8.55 -8.02
N ASP A 200 -9.84 9.73 -7.43
CA ASP A 200 -8.74 10.70 -7.52
C ASP A 200 -8.33 11.14 -6.09
N PRO A 201 -7.15 10.73 -5.61
CA PRO A 201 -6.16 9.89 -6.28
C PRO A 201 -6.68 8.45 -6.52
N PRO A 202 -6.05 7.69 -7.45
CA PRO A 202 -6.40 6.29 -7.70
C PRO A 202 -6.17 5.44 -6.45
N LEU A 203 -6.98 4.36 -6.31
CA LEU A 203 -6.76 3.37 -5.26
C LEU A 203 -5.46 2.59 -5.50
N PRO A 204 -4.69 2.28 -4.46
CA PRO A 204 -3.47 1.52 -4.62
C PRO A 204 -3.75 0.09 -5.13
N PRO A 205 -2.88 -0.47 -5.99
CA PRO A 205 -3.04 -1.84 -6.49
C PRO A 205 -2.95 -2.92 -5.42
N THR A 206 -2.57 -2.54 -4.21
CA THR A 206 -2.38 -3.40 -3.04
C THR A 206 -3.60 -3.50 -2.15
N ILE A 207 -4.72 -2.83 -2.46
CA ILE A 207 -5.96 -2.92 -1.67
C ILE A 207 -6.38 -4.37 -1.45
N LEU A 208 -6.93 -4.64 -0.27
CA LEU A 208 -7.33 -6.00 0.16
C LEU A 208 -8.76 -6.34 -0.24
N GLY A 209 -9.62 -5.33 -0.29
CA GLY A 209 -11.02 -5.43 -0.70
C GLY A 209 -11.49 -4.19 -1.45
N LEU A 210 -12.72 -4.23 -1.92
CA LEU A 210 -13.38 -3.09 -2.54
C LEU A 210 -14.91 -3.26 -2.50
N PHE A 211 -15.60 -2.29 -1.96
CA PHE A 211 -17.04 -2.14 -2.15
C PHE A 211 -17.29 -1.43 -3.49
N ARG A 212 -18.01 -2.09 -4.39
CA ARG A 212 -18.44 -1.52 -5.69
C ARG A 212 -19.91 -1.15 -5.62
N GLY A 213 -20.27 0.05 -6.04
CA GLY A 213 -21.64 0.51 -6.18
C GLY A 213 -22.05 1.60 -5.17
N ALA A 214 -23.37 1.90 -5.12
CA ALA A 214 -23.88 2.92 -4.21
C ALA A 214 -24.11 2.37 -2.80
N PRO A 215 -23.74 3.11 -1.74
CA PRO A 215 -24.05 2.77 -0.38
C PRO A 215 -25.54 2.54 -0.14
N TYR A 216 -25.90 1.71 0.84
CA TYR A 216 -27.29 1.28 1.10
C TYR A 216 -28.26 2.45 1.23
N GLY A 217 -27.88 3.52 1.96
CA GLY A 217 -28.70 4.70 2.18
C GLY A 217 -28.94 5.54 0.92
N GLN A 218 -28.07 5.46 -0.08
CA GLN A 218 -28.17 6.23 -1.34
C GLN A 218 -29.00 5.54 -2.41
N LYS A 219 -29.26 4.24 -2.30
CA LYS A 219 -30.10 3.47 -3.24
C LYS A 219 -31.56 3.97 -3.34
N LEU A 220 -31.98 4.81 -2.43
CA LEU A 220 -33.32 5.45 -2.41
C LEU A 220 -33.32 6.79 -3.15
N SER A 221 -32.21 7.26 -3.69
CA SER A 221 -32.11 8.52 -4.42
C SER A 221 -32.64 8.37 -5.86
N ALA A 222 -33.12 9.49 -6.44
CA ALA A 222 -33.55 9.53 -7.85
C ALA A 222 -32.36 9.49 -8.85
N ASP A 223 -31.14 9.27 -8.38
CA ASP A 223 -29.95 9.16 -9.20
C ASP A 223 -29.94 7.82 -9.95
N PRO A 224 -29.87 7.82 -11.31
CA PRO A 224 -29.81 6.60 -12.10
C PRO A 224 -28.66 5.65 -11.72
N TRP A 225 -27.53 6.18 -11.20
CA TRP A 225 -26.37 5.39 -10.80
C TRP A 225 -26.58 4.65 -9.47
N SER A 226 -27.55 5.08 -8.64
CA SER A 226 -27.91 4.41 -7.38
C SER A 226 -28.54 3.02 -7.58
N HIS A 227 -28.90 2.67 -8.83
CA HIS A 227 -29.50 1.39 -9.20
C HIS A 227 -28.48 0.34 -9.66
N LEU A 228 -27.18 0.68 -9.75
CA LEU A 228 -26.17 -0.32 -10.05
C LEU A 228 -26.10 -1.36 -8.92
N PRO A 229 -25.94 -2.65 -9.28
CA PRO A 229 -25.83 -3.70 -8.29
C PRO A 229 -24.58 -3.45 -7.44
N SER A 230 -24.75 -3.41 -6.11
CA SER A 230 -23.61 -3.34 -5.19
C SER A 230 -22.99 -4.72 -5.04
N SER A 231 -21.68 -4.76 -4.89
CA SER A 231 -20.92 -5.97 -4.59
C SER A 231 -19.73 -5.66 -3.70
N ILE A 232 -19.27 -6.64 -2.96
CA ILE A 232 -18.01 -6.60 -2.23
C ILE A 232 -17.05 -7.56 -2.92
N VAL A 233 -15.82 -7.11 -3.14
CA VAL A 233 -14.77 -7.92 -3.74
C VAL A 233 -13.61 -8.04 -2.76
N LEU A 234 -13.08 -9.24 -2.56
CA LEU A 234 -11.87 -9.50 -1.79
C LEU A 234 -10.76 -9.95 -2.74
N TYR A 235 -9.54 -9.43 -2.56
CA TYR A 235 -8.43 -9.69 -3.46
C TYR A 235 -7.48 -10.71 -2.85
N GLN A 236 -7.63 -11.99 -3.27
CA GLN A 236 -6.95 -13.13 -2.66
C GLN A 236 -5.44 -12.94 -2.56
N ARG A 237 -4.77 -12.51 -3.63
CA ARG A 237 -3.30 -12.38 -3.65
C ARG A 237 -2.78 -11.27 -2.74
N ASN A 238 -3.52 -10.19 -2.61
CA ASN A 238 -3.15 -9.10 -1.71
C ASN A 238 -3.32 -9.53 -0.25
N LEU A 239 -4.45 -10.17 0.08
CA LEU A 239 -4.71 -10.75 1.40
C LEU A 239 -3.67 -11.81 1.78
N GLU A 240 -3.33 -12.73 0.87
CA GLU A 240 -2.29 -13.75 1.09
C GLU A 240 -0.91 -13.13 1.34
N ARG A 241 -0.62 -11.94 0.82
CA ARG A 241 0.64 -11.20 1.09
C ARG A 241 0.63 -10.44 2.40
N ALA A 242 -0.52 -9.98 2.85
CA ALA A 242 -0.66 -9.27 4.11
C ALA A 242 -0.46 -10.16 5.34
N ALA A 243 -0.61 -11.49 5.19
CA ALA A 243 -0.55 -12.44 6.30
C ALA A 243 0.70 -13.33 6.26
N THR A 244 1.22 -13.66 7.43
CA THR A 244 2.37 -14.58 7.63
C THR A 244 1.94 -15.96 8.11
N SER A 245 0.71 -16.09 8.62
CA SER A 245 0.10 -17.34 9.05
C SER A 245 -1.32 -17.49 8.52
N ARG A 246 -1.83 -18.74 8.58
CA ARG A 246 -3.23 -19.00 8.17
C ARG A 246 -4.24 -18.29 9.05
N ASP A 247 -3.97 -18.24 10.34
CA ASP A 247 -4.87 -17.60 11.31
C ASP A 247 -4.93 -16.09 11.08
N GLU A 248 -3.77 -15.43 10.83
CA GLU A 248 -3.72 -14.03 10.40
C GLU A 248 -4.46 -13.79 9.08
N LEU A 249 -4.32 -14.68 8.09
CA LEU A 249 -5.04 -14.54 6.84
C LEU A 249 -6.57 -14.63 7.03
N GLU A 250 -7.03 -15.54 7.89
CA GLU A 250 -8.46 -15.65 8.19
C GLU A 250 -8.97 -14.42 8.96
N GLU A 251 -8.15 -13.81 9.80
CA GLU A 251 -8.43 -12.56 10.49
C GLU A 251 -8.47 -11.37 9.52
N GLU A 252 -7.47 -11.24 8.62
CA GLU A 252 -7.43 -10.22 7.58
C GLU A 252 -8.65 -10.29 6.64
N ILE A 253 -9.06 -11.50 6.25
CA ILE A 253 -10.27 -11.71 5.44
C ILE A 253 -11.49 -11.17 6.20
N ALA A 254 -11.61 -11.45 7.49
CA ALA A 254 -12.74 -11.02 8.29
C ALA A 254 -12.75 -9.50 8.48
N THR A 255 -11.60 -8.90 8.80
CA THR A 255 -11.43 -7.46 8.98
C THR A 255 -11.74 -6.72 7.68
N THR A 256 -11.14 -7.12 6.57
CA THR A 256 -11.40 -6.52 5.25
C THR A 256 -12.87 -6.61 4.87
N LEU A 257 -13.50 -7.78 5.09
CA LEU A 257 -14.92 -7.96 4.79
C LEU A 257 -15.80 -7.01 5.61
N VAL A 258 -15.52 -6.86 6.90
CA VAL A 258 -16.27 -5.95 7.80
C VAL A 258 -16.07 -4.50 7.40
N HIS A 259 -14.87 -4.10 6.99
CA HIS A 259 -14.54 -2.80 6.46
C HIS A 259 -15.40 -2.48 5.20
N GLU A 260 -15.41 -3.39 4.21
CA GLU A 260 -16.20 -3.21 2.99
C GLU A 260 -17.72 -3.19 3.25
N VAL A 261 -18.18 -3.95 4.24
CA VAL A 261 -19.57 -3.87 4.74
C VAL A 261 -19.86 -2.51 5.33
N GLY A 262 -18.91 -1.88 6.02
CA GLY A 262 -19.02 -0.52 6.51
C GLY A 262 -19.26 0.49 5.40
N HIS A 263 -18.48 0.43 4.32
CA HIS A 263 -18.69 1.26 3.13
C HIS A 263 -20.05 1.02 2.47
N PHE A 264 -20.47 -0.24 2.37
CA PHE A 264 -21.82 -0.56 1.92
C PHE A 264 -22.89 0.09 2.78
N LEU A 265 -22.71 0.17 4.10
CA LEU A 265 -23.66 0.82 5.03
C LEU A 265 -23.58 2.35 4.98
N GLY A 266 -22.59 2.91 4.29
CA GLY A 266 -22.39 4.35 4.07
C GLY A 266 -21.47 5.01 5.08
N LEU A 267 -20.63 4.23 5.78
CA LEU A 267 -19.57 4.75 6.64
C LEU A 267 -18.39 5.22 5.77
N ASP A 268 -17.81 6.35 6.12
CA ASP A 268 -16.55 6.81 5.55
C ASP A 268 -15.34 6.27 6.35
N GLU A 269 -14.12 6.56 5.87
CA GLU A 269 -12.87 6.08 6.50
C GLU A 269 -12.75 6.56 7.98
N ASP A 270 -13.07 7.83 8.25
CA ASP A 270 -13.01 8.39 9.60
C ASP A 270 -14.01 7.68 10.55
N GLU A 271 -15.18 7.35 10.02
CA GLU A 271 -16.22 6.63 10.78
C GLU A 271 -15.85 5.15 11.01
N LEU A 272 -15.19 4.51 10.05
CA LEU A 272 -14.66 3.15 10.18
C LEU A 272 -13.56 3.12 11.22
N TRP A 273 -12.58 4.01 11.12
CA TRP A 273 -11.50 4.16 12.11
C TRP A 273 -12.03 4.38 13.52
N ALA A 274 -12.98 5.31 13.70
CA ALA A 274 -13.58 5.61 15.00
C ALA A 274 -14.31 4.41 15.64
N ARG A 275 -14.64 3.37 14.84
CA ARG A 275 -15.31 2.14 15.28
C ARG A 275 -14.37 0.95 15.39
N GLY A 276 -13.07 1.11 15.02
CA GLY A 276 -12.09 0.03 15.01
C GLY A 276 -12.43 -1.05 13.96
N LEU A 277 -12.88 -0.63 12.79
CA LEU A 277 -13.27 -1.49 11.68
C LEU A 277 -12.28 -1.35 10.48
N GLU A 278 -11.02 -1.06 10.77
CA GLU A 278 -9.93 -0.96 9.79
C GLU A 278 -9.42 -2.32 9.34
#